data_882b69cdce8fba3ab02e1c31bfe60488
#
_entry.id   882b69cdce8fba3ab02e1c31bfe60488
#
_cell.length_a   1.000
_cell.length_b   1.000
_cell.length_c   1.000
_cell.angle_alpha   90.00
_cell.angle_beta   90.00
_cell.angle_gamma   90.00
#
_symmetry.space_group_name_H-M   'P 1'
#
loop_
_entity.id
_entity.type
_entity.pdbx_description
1 polymer ?
#
loop_
_entity_poly.entity_id
_entity_poly.type
_entity_poly.pdbx_seq_one_letter_code
_entity_poly.pdbx_strand_id
1 'polypeptide(L)'
;MFAFIWSSAFTSARVIVSHAPPLGALSLRFFLSGIIALIIAIWLRQNFKLTKNQLHATIIFGICQNTIYLGLNFVAMQWIEASLAAIIASSMPLLVALLGWLFLGQRLSIMGVAGLGIGFLGVTLIMGFRLNTGISELGLIYCFLGALALSVATLAVRNTNSEGNLMVIVGYQMLIGGASLSIFSIMLETYIIVFNWTLLVAFVYTTLVPGLIATVIWFWLVNEIGAVKAATFHFLNPFFGVSIAAVMLSEPLGVSDYLGVLIVTIGILLVQTSKQSS
;
A
#
# COMPACT_ATOMS: atom_id res chain seq x y z
N MET A 1 -14.24 4.06 -5.92
CA MET A 1 -14.09 2.58 -5.95
C MET A 1 -12.67 2.13 -5.61
N PHE A 2 -11.62 2.56 -6.32
CA PHE A 2 -10.23 2.14 -6.06
C PHE A 2 -9.80 2.32 -4.59
N ALA A 3 -9.90 3.53 -4.03
CA ALA A 3 -9.52 3.83 -2.66
C ALA A 3 -10.27 2.98 -1.61
N PHE A 4 -11.55 2.73 -1.82
CA PHE A 4 -12.35 1.85 -0.95
C PHE A 4 -11.82 0.41 -0.95
N ILE A 5 -11.63 -0.17 -2.15
CA ILE A 5 -11.09 -1.54 -2.29
C ILE A 5 -9.67 -1.62 -1.71
N TRP A 6 -8.83 -0.63 -2.01
CA TRP A 6 -7.46 -0.60 -1.47
C TRP A 6 -7.43 -0.53 0.05
N SER A 7 -8.26 0.36 0.63
CA SER A 7 -8.31 0.55 2.09
C SER A 7 -8.86 -0.67 2.83
N SER A 8 -9.80 -1.42 2.23
CA SER A 8 -10.33 -2.65 2.83
C SER A 8 -9.29 -3.76 3.00
N ALA A 9 -8.15 -3.64 2.29
CA ALA A 9 -7.03 -4.57 2.46
C ALA A 9 -6.46 -4.57 3.87
N PHE A 10 -6.44 -3.43 4.57
CA PHE A 10 -5.92 -3.35 5.94
C PHE A 10 -6.76 -4.19 6.90
N THR A 11 -8.08 -4.06 6.82
CA THR A 11 -9.02 -4.85 7.64
C THR A 11 -8.90 -6.34 7.36
N SER A 12 -8.90 -6.74 6.09
CA SER A 12 -8.76 -8.17 5.73
C SER A 12 -7.37 -8.73 6.05
N ALA A 13 -6.31 -7.92 5.94
CA ALA A 13 -4.97 -8.30 6.35
C ALA A 13 -4.88 -8.52 7.87
N ARG A 14 -5.50 -7.65 8.69
CA ARG A 14 -5.57 -7.82 10.16
C ARG A 14 -6.21 -9.14 10.55
N VAL A 15 -7.28 -9.54 9.85
CA VAL A 15 -7.91 -10.85 10.04
C VAL A 15 -6.95 -11.98 9.67
N ILE A 16 -6.22 -11.88 8.58
CA ILE A 16 -5.27 -12.92 8.15
C ILE A 16 -4.15 -13.11 9.18
N VAL A 17 -3.51 -12.02 9.60
CA VAL A 17 -2.34 -12.08 10.49
C VAL A 17 -2.68 -12.52 11.92
N SER A 18 -3.96 -12.47 12.32
CA SER A 18 -4.41 -13.03 13.58
C SER A 18 -4.60 -14.56 13.55
N HIS A 19 -4.54 -15.19 12.37
CA HIS A 19 -4.79 -16.62 12.19
C HIS A 19 -3.68 -17.37 11.44
N ALA A 20 -2.78 -16.67 10.78
CA ALA A 20 -1.73 -17.25 9.95
C ALA A 20 -0.44 -16.42 9.97
N PRO A 21 0.74 -17.02 9.68
CA PRO A 21 2.00 -16.31 9.57
C PRO A 21 1.90 -15.19 8.52
N PRO A 22 2.21 -13.94 8.88
CA PRO A 22 2.03 -12.78 8.01
C PRO A 22 2.70 -12.89 6.64
N LEU A 23 4.01 -13.18 6.63
CA LEU A 23 4.79 -13.22 5.40
C LEU A 23 4.45 -14.44 4.55
N GLY A 24 4.21 -15.60 5.18
CA GLY A 24 3.80 -16.82 4.51
C GLY A 24 2.44 -16.70 3.83
N ALA A 25 1.45 -16.16 4.54
CA ALA A 25 0.13 -15.90 3.98
C ALA A 25 0.19 -14.87 2.82
N LEU A 26 0.98 -13.81 3.00
CA LEU A 26 1.16 -12.79 1.98
C LEU A 26 1.88 -13.33 0.74
N SER A 27 2.91 -14.16 0.93
CA SER A 27 3.63 -14.85 -0.14
C SER A 27 2.69 -15.73 -0.97
N LEU A 28 1.92 -16.60 -0.31
CA LEU A 28 0.94 -17.47 -0.98
C LEU A 28 -0.09 -16.66 -1.76
N ARG A 29 -0.59 -15.57 -1.16
CA ARG A 29 -1.51 -14.64 -1.82
C ARG A 29 -0.90 -14.09 -3.11
N PHE A 30 0.36 -13.68 -3.09
CA PHE A 30 1.02 -13.12 -4.27
C PHE A 30 1.29 -14.16 -5.36
N PHE A 31 1.65 -15.39 -5.00
CA PHE A 31 1.76 -16.46 -5.99
C PHE A 31 0.42 -16.73 -6.67
N LEU A 32 -0.67 -16.84 -5.91
CA LEU A 32 -2.00 -17.07 -6.47
C LEU A 32 -2.43 -15.90 -7.37
N SER A 33 -2.34 -14.65 -6.90
CA SER A 33 -2.70 -13.48 -7.69
C SER A 33 -1.82 -13.33 -8.93
N GLY A 34 -0.52 -13.59 -8.82
CA GLY A 34 0.44 -13.52 -9.91
C GLY A 34 0.16 -14.57 -10.99
N ILE A 35 -0.11 -15.81 -10.60
CA ILE A 35 -0.49 -16.88 -11.53
C ILE A 35 -1.80 -16.55 -12.24
N ILE A 36 -2.83 -16.09 -11.50
CA ILE A 36 -4.10 -15.68 -12.10
C ILE A 36 -3.88 -14.54 -13.11
N ALA A 37 -3.08 -13.53 -12.77
CA ALA A 37 -2.76 -12.43 -13.68
C ALA A 37 -2.07 -12.92 -14.95
N LEU A 38 -1.12 -13.86 -14.85
CA LEU A 38 -0.45 -14.42 -16.04
C LEU A 38 -1.38 -15.29 -16.89
N ILE A 39 -2.29 -16.06 -16.28
CA ILE A 39 -3.33 -16.81 -17.02
C ILE A 39 -4.23 -15.83 -17.80
N ILE A 40 -4.65 -14.73 -17.17
CA ILE A 40 -5.42 -13.68 -17.85
C ILE A 40 -4.59 -13.05 -18.97
N ALA A 41 -3.28 -12.80 -18.76
CA ALA A 41 -2.40 -12.28 -19.80
C ALA A 41 -2.32 -13.19 -21.04
N ILE A 42 -2.24 -14.51 -20.84
CA ILE A 42 -2.29 -15.50 -21.93
C ILE A 42 -3.63 -15.41 -22.68
N TRP A 43 -4.72 -15.35 -21.94
CA TRP A 43 -6.07 -15.23 -22.51
C TRP A 43 -6.25 -13.98 -23.36
N LEU A 44 -5.69 -12.85 -22.86
CA LEU A 44 -5.71 -11.56 -23.55
C LEU A 44 -4.61 -11.45 -24.63
N ARG A 45 -3.83 -12.51 -24.88
CA ARG A 45 -2.73 -12.56 -25.85
C ARG A 45 -1.72 -11.43 -25.67
N GLN A 46 -1.45 -11.05 -24.40
CA GLN A 46 -0.50 -9.99 -24.09
C GLN A 46 0.95 -10.40 -24.40
N ASN A 47 1.78 -9.42 -24.70
CA ASN A 47 3.20 -9.66 -24.95
C ASN A 47 3.97 -9.89 -23.64
N PHE A 48 4.58 -11.05 -23.51
CA PHE A 48 5.39 -11.42 -22.32
C PHE A 48 6.79 -10.80 -22.30
N LYS A 49 7.22 -10.18 -23.42
CA LYS A 49 8.51 -9.49 -23.45
C LYS A 49 8.36 -8.08 -22.88
N LEU A 50 9.06 -7.83 -21.77
CA LEU A 50 9.15 -6.52 -21.17
C LEU A 50 10.33 -5.73 -21.74
N THR A 51 10.15 -4.44 -21.93
CA THR A 51 11.28 -3.53 -22.16
C THR A 51 12.17 -3.44 -20.92
N LYS A 52 13.41 -2.99 -21.07
CA LYS A 52 14.31 -2.82 -19.91
C LYS A 52 13.71 -1.92 -18.83
N ASN A 53 13.05 -0.84 -19.22
CA ASN A 53 12.40 0.08 -18.28
C ASN A 53 11.23 -0.57 -17.55
N GLN A 54 10.38 -1.32 -18.29
CA GLN A 54 9.29 -2.09 -17.68
C GLN A 54 9.81 -3.13 -16.70
N LEU A 55 10.86 -3.87 -17.07
CA LEU A 55 11.43 -4.90 -16.22
C LEU A 55 12.01 -4.30 -14.92
N HIS A 56 12.80 -3.21 -15.02
CA HIS A 56 13.31 -2.52 -13.83
C HIS A 56 12.19 -2.01 -12.92
N ALA A 57 11.18 -1.34 -13.50
CA ALA A 57 10.04 -0.84 -12.74
C ALA A 57 9.25 -1.98 -12.07
N THR A 58 9.06 -3.10 -12.78
CA THR A 58 8.39 -4.31 -12.27
C THR A 58 9.14 -4.91 -11.09
N ILE A 59 10.47 -5.02 -11.17
CA ILE A 59 11.32 -5.54 -10.08
C ILE A 59 11.26 -4.60 -8.88
N ILE A 60 11.46 -3.29 -9.08
CA ILE A 60 11.44 -2.31 -7.99
C ILE A 60 10.06 -2.31 -7.33
N PHE A 61 8.99 -2.33 -8.12
CA PHE A 61 7.64 -2.38 -7.59
C PHE A 61 7.37 -3.69 -6.81
N GLY A 62 7.78 -4.84 -7.33
CA GLY A 62 7.65 -6.13 -6.66
C GLY A 62 8.39 -6.17 -5.32
N ILE A 63 9.60 -5.62 -5.25
CA ILE A 63 10.36 -5.56 -4.00
C ILE A 63 9.80 -4.47 -3.06
N CYS A 64 9.67 -3.23 -3.52
CA CYS A 64 9.28 -2.13 -2.65
C CYS A 64 7.81 -2.21 -2.22
N GLN A 65 6.89 -2.47 -3.15
CA GLN A 65 5.45 -2.54 -2.86
C GLN A 65 5.07 -3.87 -2.18
N ASN A 66 5.47 -5.01 -2.76
CA ASN A 66 4.94 -6.29 -2.30
C ASN A 66 5.76 -6.86 -1.14
N THR A 67 7.10 -6.79 -1.22
CA THR A 67 7.94 -7.35 -0.17
C THR A 67 8.07 -6.39 1.01
N ILE A 68 8.54 -5.16 0.78
CA ILE A 68 8.83 -4.24 1.89
C ILE A 68 7.55 -3.63 2.43
N TYR A 69 6.77 -2.91 1.62
CA TYR A 69 5.57 -2.21 2.12
C TYR A 69 4.55 -3.19 2.71
N LEU A 70 4.08 -4.15 1.92
CA LEU A 70 3.05 -5.08 2.40
C LEU A 70 3.60 -6.06 3.43
N GLY A 71 4.83 -6.53 3.29
CA GLY A 71 5.47 -7.41 4.28
C GLY A 71 5.57 -6.74 5.65
N LEU A 72 6.13 -5.53 5.71
CA LEU A 72 6.25 -4.78 6.97
C LEU A 72 4.88 -4.44 7.58
N ASN A 73 3.89 -4.07 6.75
CA ASN A 73 2.53 -3.80 7.24
C ASN A 73 1.84 -5.06 7.77
N PHE A 74 1.97 -6.21 7.10
CA PHE A 74 1.42 -7.47 7.59
C PHE A 74 2.04 -7.88 8.93
N VAL A 75 3.36 -7.75 9.07
CA VAL A 75 4.05 -8.02 10.35
C VAL A 75 3.60 -7.01 11.42
N ALA A 76 3.56 -5.71 11.10
CA ALA A 76 3.14 -4.66 12.02
C ALA A 76 1.72 -4.88 12.54
N MET A 77 0.80 -5.30 11.68
CA MET A 77 -0.60 -5.55 12.05
C MET A 77 -0.80 -6.73 13.01
N GLN A 78 0.23 -7.44 13.42
CA GLN A 78 0.15 -8.32 14.58
C GLN A 78 0.05 -7.54 15.90
N TRP A 79 0.55 -6.30 15.94
CA TRP A 79 0.69 -5.48 17.15
C TRP A 79 -0.04 -4.14 17.10
N ILE A 80 -0.43 -3.68 15.91
CA ILE A 80 -1.16 -2.44 15.72
C ILE A 80 -2.50 -2.68 15.02
N GLU A 81 -3.39 -1.73 15.14
CA GLU A 81 -4.72 -1.75 14.54
C GLU A 81 -4.67 -1.50 13.02
N ALA A 82 -5.64 -2.06 12.28
CA ALA A 82 -5.75 -1.87 10.84
C ALA A 82 -6.02 -0.41 10.47
N SER A 83 -6.81 0.30 11.27
CA SER A 83 -7.09 1.73 11.13
C SER A 83 -5.81 2.56 11.17
N LEU A 84 -4.93 2.28 12.15
CA LEU A 84 -3.66 2.99 12.31
C LEU A 84 -2.71 2.72 11.15
N ALA A 85 -2.58 1.47 10.71
CA ALA A 85 -1.79 1.12 9.53
C ALA A 85 -2.31 1.84 8.27
N ALA A 86 -3.63 1.94 8.08
CA ALA A 86 -4.24 2.66 6.97
C ALA A 86 -3.95 4.17 7.01
N ILE A 87 -3.98 4.78 8.20
CA ILE A 87 -3.65 6.21 8.39
C ILE A 87 -2.18 6.46 8.01
N ILE A 88 -1.25 5.65 8.52
CA ILE A 88 0.19 5.82 8.22
C ILE A 88 0.44 5.61 6.72
N ALA A 89 -0.15 4.58 6.11
CA ALA A 89 -0.02 4.33 4.68
C ALA A 89 -0.57 5.48 3.81
N SER A 90 -1.55 6.24 4.30
CA SER A 90 -2.09 7.40 3.61
C SER A 90 -1.14 8.60 3.55
N SER A 91 -0.03 8.58 4.29
CA SER A 91 1.06 9.55 4.13
C SER A 91 1.85 9.36 2.81
N MET A 92 1.63 8.26 2.07
CA MET A 92 2.32 7.97 0.81
C MET A 92 2.32 9.13 -0.19
N PRO A 93 1.23 9.86 -0.46
CA PRO A 93 1.28 11.00 -1.38
C PRO A 93 2.20 12.14 -0.92
N LEU A 94 2.32 12.34 0.39
CA LEU A 94 3.27 13.30 0.97
C LEU A 94 4.70 12.85 0.75
N LEU A 95 4.98 11.57 1.00
CA LEU A 95 6.30 10.97 0.76
C LEU A 95 6.66 10.96 -0.72
N VAL A 96 5.73 10.67 -1.62
CA VAL A 96 5.92 10.78 -3.07
C VAL A 96 6.28 12.21 -3.48
N ALA A 97 5.60 13.20 -2.92
CA ALA A 97 5.90 14.61 -3.19
C ALA A 97 7.29 15.01 -2.65
N LEU A 98 7.61 14.60 -1.42
CA LEU A 98 8.91 14.86 -0.79
C LEU A 98 10.06 14.21 -1.57
N LEU A 99 9.96 12.91 -1.88
CA LEU A 99 10.98 12.19 -2.65
C LEU A 99 11.12 12.76 -4.08
N GLY A 100 10.01 13.10 -4.71
CA GLY A 100 10.01 13.76 -6.02
C GLY A 100 10.73 15.10 -6.01
N TRP A 101 10.57 15.88 -4.95
CA TRP A 101 11.28 17.15 -4.76
C TRP A 101 12.77 16.92 -4.49
N LEU A 102 13.12 16.03 -3.57
CA LEU A 102 14.52 15.80 -3.16
C LEU A 102 15.36 15.11 -4.25
N PHE A 103 14.82 14.10 -4.92
CA PHE A 103 15.60 13.21 -5.78
C PHE A 103 15.30 13.36 -7.28
N LEU A 104 14.14 13.88 -7.66
CA LEU A 104 13.73 14.00 -9.06
C LEU A 104 13.64 15.45 -9.55
N GLY A 105 14.12 16.41 -8.73
CA GLY A 105 14.14 17.82 -9.09
C GLY A 105 12.75 18.45 -9.31
N GLN A 106 11.69 17.83 -8.78
CA GLN A 106 10.34 18.40 -8.88
C GLN A 106 10.25 19.67 -8.03
N ARG A 107 9.70 20.72 -8.59
CA ARG A 107 9.48 21.96 -7.82
C ARG A 107 8.21 21.84 -6.99
N LEU A 108 8.29 22.20 -5.73
CA LEU A 108 7.14 22.39 -4.86
C LEU A 108 6.88 23.88 -4.70
N SER A 109 5.63 24.31 -4.84
CA SER A 109 5.23 25.65 -4.46
C SER A 109 5.26 25.82 -2.94
N ILE A 110 5.21 27.07 -2.45
CA ILE A 110 5.12 27.37 -1.01
C ILE A 110 3.92 26.63 -0.38
N MET A 111 2.79 26.57 -1.09
CA MET A 111 1.61 25.83 -0.66
C MET A 111 1.86 24.32 -0.57
N GLY A 112 2.65 23.75 -1.48
CA GLY A 112 3.09 22.35 -1.44
C GLY A 112 3.97 22.04 -0.24
N VAL A 113 4.93 22.92 0.08
CA VAL A 113 5.80 22.80 1.26
C VAL A 113 4.98 22.91 2.55
N ALA A 114 4.06 23.87 2.65
CA ALA A 114 3.16 24.00 3.78
C ALA A 114 2.29 22.74 3.95
N GLY A 115 1.75 22.19 2.84
CA GLY A 115 0.99 20.95 2.82
C GLY A 115 1.79 19.74 3.31
N LEU A 116 3.07 19.61 2.93
CA LEU A 116 3.96 18.59 3.47
C LEU A 116 4.12 18.72 4.98
N GLY A 117 4.40 19.94 5.48
CA GLY A 117 4.56 20.20 6.90
C GLY A 117 3.30 19.85 7.71
N ILE A 118 2.12 20.28 7.24
CA ILE A 118 0.83 19.99 7.88
C ILE A 118 0.55 18.47 7.86
N GLY A 119 0.77 17.81 6.73
CA GLY A 119 0.51 16.38 6.60
C GLY A 119 1.40 15.54 7.50
N PHE A 120 2.71 15.82 7.55
CA PHE A 120 3.63 15.13 8.46
C PHE A 120 3.35 15.44 9.93
N LEU A 121 2.95 16.67 10.26
CA LEU A 121 2.49 17.00 11.60
C LEU A 121 1.29 16.11 12.00
N GLY A 122 0.32 15.93 11.13
CA GLY A 122 -0.83 15.07 11.37
C GLY A 122 -0.43 13.62 11.65
N VAL A 123 0.45 13.04 10.83
CA VAL A 123 0.97 11.67 11.05
C VAL A 123 1.71 11.57 12.38
N THR A 124 2.60 12.54 12.68
CA THR A 124 3.38 12.55 13.93
C THR A 124 2.49 12.68 15.16
N LEU A 125 1.45 13.51 15.10
CA LEU A 125 0.48 13.65 16.19
C LEU A 125 -0.25 12.33 16.45
N ILE A 126 -0.76 11.66 15.42
CA ILE A 126 -1.42 10.35 15.59
C ILE A 126 -0.46 9.34 16.21
N MET A 127 0.75 9.21 15.64
CA MET A 127 1.75 8.26 16.15
C MET A 127 2.12 8.58 17.62
N GLY A 128 2.31 9.86 17.95
CA GLY A 128 2.64 10.30 19.32
C GLY A 128 1.52 9.99 20.32
N PHE A 129 0.26 10.25 19.97
CA PHE A 129 -0.88 9.89 20.83
C PHE A 129 -0.98 8.38 21.03
N ARG A 130 -0.79 7.60 19.98
CA ARG A 130 -0.89 6.13 20.02
C ARG A 130 0.26 5.50 20.81
N LEU A 131 1.47 6.06 20.78
CA LEU A 131 2.57 5.62 21.64
C LEU A 131 2.23 5.73 23.13
N ASN A 132 1.55 6.80 23.53
CA ASN A 132 1.11 6.98 24.92
C ASN A 132 0.03 5.95 25.36
N THR A 133 -0.63 5.27 24.42
CA THR A 133 -1.62 4.20 24.71
C THR A 133 -1.00 2.80 24.77
N GLY A 134 0.34 2.68 24.69
CA GLY A 134 1.05 1.39 24.78
C GLY A 134 1.11 0.59 23.49
N ILE A 135 0.86 1.22 22.34
CA ILE A 135 1.01 0.59 21.02
C ILE A 135 2.48 0.34 20.69
N SER A 136 2.77 -0.72 19.97
CA SER A 136 4.12 -1.12 19.60
C SER A 136 4.83 -0.06 18.75
N GLU A 137 5.92 0.50 19.25
CA GLU A 137 6.80 1.43 18.52
C GLU A 137 7.32 0.78 17.23
N LEU A 138 7.72 -0.49 17.33
CA LEU A 138 8.22 -1.25 16.20
C LEU A 138 7.17 -1.39 15.10
N GLY A 139 5.91 -1.61 15.46
CA GLY A 139 4.79 -1.66 14.52
C GLY A 139 4.61 -0.35 13.76
N LEU A 140 4.72 0.80 14.47
CA LEU A 140 4.66 2.13 13.85
C LEU A 140 5.83 2.37 12.88
N ILE A 141 7.05 2.01 13.29
CA ILE A 141 8.25 2.12 12.46
C ILE A 141 8.09 1.28 11.19
N TYR A 142 7.61 0.04 11.31
CA TYR A 142 7.39 -0.83 10.15
C TYR A 142 6.37 -0.25 9.17
N CYS A 143 5.26 0.31 9.65
CA CYS A 143 4.28 0.96 8.79
C CYS A 143 4.85 2.20 8.08
N PHE A 144 5.65 3.01 8.78
CA PHE A 144 6.27 4.20 8.18
C PHE A 144 7.32 3.82 7.13
N LEU A 145 8.21 2.86 7.42
CA LEU A 145 9.18 2.33 6.44
C LEU A 145 8.47 1.69 5.25
N GLY A 146 7.36 1.00 5.51
CA GLY A 146 6.48 0.48 4.46
C GLY A 146 5.93 1.58 3.57
N ALA A 147 5.38 2.66 4.13
CA ALA A 147 4.86 3.79 3.36
C ALA A 147 5.95 4.48 2.52
N LEU A 148 7.18 4.56 3.05
CA LEU A 148 8.33 5.05 2.30
C LEU A 148 8.65 4.14 1.10
N ALA A 149 8.69 2.82 1.31
CA ALA A 149 8.91 1.85 0.23
C ALA A 149 7.81 1.90 -0.84
N LEU A 150 6.54 2.04 -0.43
CA LEU A 150 5.41 2.25 -1.36
C LEU A 150 5.60 3.51 -2.20
N SER A 151 6.13 4.57 -1.61
CA SER A 151 6.39 5.83 -2.32
C SER A 151 7.49 5.68 -3.37
N VAL A 152 8.56 4.93 -3.05
CA VAL A 152 9.61 4.56 -4.01
C VAL A 152 9.03 3.72 -5.15
N ALA A 153 8.22 2.69 -4.84
CA ALA A 153 7.56 1.87 -5.84
C ALA A 153 6.69 2.70 -6.79
N THR A 154 5.93 3.66 -6.24
CA THR A 154 5.09 4.57 -7.03
C THR A 154 5.90 5.45 -7.98
N LEU A 155 7.04 5.98 -7.53
CA LEU A 155 7.93 6.77 -8.38
C LEU A 155 8.62 5.92 -9.46
N ALA A 156 8.94 4.66 -9.17
CA ALA A 156 9.57 3.76 -10.12
C ALA A 156 8.68 3.46 -11.34
N VAL A 157 7.36 3.40 -11.17
CA VAL A 157 6.41 3.16 -12.27
C VAL A 157 5.95 4.44 -12.98
N ARG A 158 6.43 5.61 -12.55
CA ARG A 158 5.98 6.93 -13.04
C ARG A 158 6.04 7.11 -14.55
N ASN A 159 7.09 6.59 -15.19
CA ASN A 159 7.35 6.75 -16.63
C ASN A 159 7.24 5.43 -17.38
N THR A 160 6.56 4.44 -16.79
CA THR A 160 6.43 3.10 -17.36
C THR A 160 5.07 2.97 -18.01
N ASN A 161 5.05 2.86 -19.35
CA ASN A 161 3.83 2.51 -20.08
C ASN A 161 3.66 0.98 -20.02
N SER A 162 2.47 0.53 -19.63
CA SER A 162 2.11 -0.89 -19.54
C SER A 162 1.10 -1.31 -20.63
N GLU A 163 0.91 -0.48 -21.67
CA GLU A 163 0.02 -0.84 -22.80
C GLU A 163 0.47 -2.13 -23.48
N GLY A 164 -0.49 -3.03 -23.68
CA GLY A 164 -0.25 -4.32 -24.32
C GLY A 164 0.33 -5.42 -23.45
N ASN A 165 0.80 -5.12 -22.21
CA ASN A 165 1.36 -6.12 -21.29
C ASN A 165 1.06 -5.87 -19.81
N LEU A 166 -0.03 -5.17 -19.51
CA LEU A 166 -0.43 -4.81 -18.15
C LEU A 166 -0.52 -6.02 -17.21
N MET A 167 -1.21 -7.09 -17.62
CA MET A 167 -1.36 -8.29 -16.78
C MET A 167 -0.05 -9.04 -16.59
N VAL A 168 0.84 -8.99 -17.58
CA VAL A 168 2.20 -9.56 -17.46
C VAL A 168 2.99 -8.82 -16.40
N ILE A 169 2.98 -7.49 -16.41
CA ILE A 169 3.65 -6.65 -15.39
C ILE A 169 3.06 -6.93 -14.01
N VAL A 170 1.72 -6.96 -13.89
CA VAL A 170 1.03 -7.29 -12.63
C VAL A 170 1.42 -8.68 -12.14
N GLY A 171 1.43 -9.68 -13.01
CA GLY A 171 1.81 -11.04 -12.67
C GLY A 171 3.27 -11.14 -12.20
N TYR A 172 4.20 -10.59 -12.96
CA TYR A 172 5.62 -10.68 -12.63
C TYR A 172 5.97 -9.96 -11.32
N GLN A 173 5.46 -8.73 -11.09
CA GLN A 173 5.74 -8.04 -9.84
C GLN A 173 5.18 -8.78 -8.61
N MET A 174 4.02 -9.46 -8.76
CA MET A 174 3.46 -10.30 -7.70
C MET A 174 4.32 -11.54 -7.46
N LEU A 175 4.77 -12.23 -8.51
CA LEU A 175 5.65 -13.40 -8.34
C LEU A 175 7.00 -13.02 -7.72
N ILE A 176 7.58 -11.88 -8.09
CA ILE A 176 8.81 -11.36 -7.48
C ILE A 176 8.58 -11.10 -5.98
N GLY A 177 7.49 -10.41 -5.63
CA GLY A 177 7.12 -10.17 -4.24
C GLY A 177 6.88 -11.45 -3.46
N GLY A 178 6.12 -12.38 -4.03
CA GLY A 178 5.86 -13.70 -3.45
C GLY A 178 7.14 -14.50 -3.18
N ALA A 179 8.04 -14.58 -4.17
CA ALA A 179 9.31 -15.27 -4.02
C ALA A 179 10.20 -14.65 -2.93
N SER A 180 10.31 -13.32 -2.90
CA SER A 180 11.07 -12.62 -1.86
C SER A 180 10.49 -12.87 -0.48
N LEU A 181 9.16 -12.75 -0.32
CA LEU A 181 8.48 -12.99 0.96
C LEU A 181 8.60 -14.44 1.42
N SER A 182 8.60 -15.43 0.50
CA SER A 182 8.82 -16.83 0.86
C SER A 182 10.16 -17.02 1.57
N ILE A 183 11.21 -16.37 1.09
CA ILE A 183 12.54 -16.46 1.70
C ILE A 183 12.50 -15.93 3.13
N PHE A 184 11.95 -14.74 3.33
CA PHE A 184 11.83 -14.15 4.66
C PHE A 184 10.89 -14.95 5.58
N SER A 185 9.78 -15.47 5.06
CA SER A 185 8.85 -16.30 5.83
C SER A 185 9.52 -17.57 6.35
N ILE A 186 10.26 -18.29 5.49
CA ILE A 186 10.99 -19.52 5.89
C ILE A 186 12.03 -19.22 6.96
N MET A 187 12.68 -18.05 6.89
CA MET A 187 13.75 -17.69 7.82
C MET A 187 13.26 -17.14 9.16
N LEU A 188 12.11 -16.49 9.18
CA LEU A 188 11.68 -15.67 10.32
C LEU A 188 10.39 -16.13 10.98
N GLU A 189 9.59 -16.98 10.33
CA GLU A 189 8.26 -17.34 10.84
C GLU A 189 8.14 -18.81 11.27
N THR A 190 7.33 -19.03 12.30
CA THR A 190 6.83 -20.36 12.65
C THR A 190 5.46 -20.55 12.01
N TYR A 191 5.27 -21.69 11.32
CA TYR A 191 4.04 -21.98 10.57
C TYR A 191 2.96 -22.54 11.48
N ILE A 192 2.30 -21.66 12.24
CA ILE A 192 1.11 -21.98 13.02
C ILE A 192 -0.09 -21.33 12.32
N ILE A 193 -1.02 -22.15 11.82
CA ILE A 193 -2.21 -21.68 11.11
C ILE A 193 -3.45 -22.15 11.88
N VAL A 194 -4.28 -21.20 12.32
CA VAL A 194 -5.59 -21.46 12.90
C VAL A 194 -6.63 -21.37 11.78
N PHE A 195 -6.88 -22.50 11.12
CA PHE A 195 -7.80 -22.54 9.98
C PHE A 195 -9.25 -22.38 10.44
N ASN A 196 -9.92 -21.39 9.87
CA ASN A 196 -11.36 -21.16 10.04
C ASN A 196 -11.94 -20.46 8.79
N TRP A 197 -13.28 -20.38 8.72
CA TRP A 197 -13.97 -19.73 7.59
C TRP A 197 -13.62 -18.24 7.47
N THR A 198 -13.40 -17.56 8.57
CA THR A 198 -13.04 -16.12 8.59
C THR A 198 -11.68 -15.90 7.92
N LEU A 199 -10.68 -16.75 8.22
CA LEU A 199 -9.38 -16.72 7.56
C LEU A 199 -9.53 -16.98 6.07
N LEU A 200 -10.28 -18.02 5.68
CA LEU A 200 -10.45 -18.39 4.27
C LEU A 200 -11.10 -17.24 3.47
N VAL A 201 -12.20 -16.68 3.98
CA VAL A 201 -12.90 -15.57 3.33
C VAL A 201 -12.00 -14.33 3.24
N ALA A 202 -11.32 -13.97 4.34
CA ALA A 202 -10.39 -12.84 4.34
C ALA A 202 -9.24 -13.05 3.35
N PHE A 203 -8.68 -14.27 3.29
CA PHE A 203 -7.58 -14.59 2.38
C PHE A 203 -8.00 -14.54 0.91
N VAL A 204 -9.12 -15.16 0.54
CA VAL A 204 -9.66 -15.13 -0.82
C VAL A 204 -10.02 -13.71 -1.24
N TYR A 205 -10.71 -12.98 -0.36
CA TYR A 205 -11.06 -11.59 -0.59
C TYR A 205 -9.80 -10.74 -0.83
N THR A 206 -8.82 -10.83 0.08
CA THR A 206 -7.58 -10.04 0.00
C THR A 206 -6.76 -10.39 -1.25
N THR A 207 -6.80 -11.64 -1.68
CA THR A 207 -6.10 -12.12 -2.87
C THR A 207 -6.72 -11.57 -4.15
N LEU A 208 -8.04 -11.65 -4.29
CA LEU A 208 -8.73 -11.30 -5.52
C LEU A 208 -9.07 -9.80 -5.60
N VAL A 209 -9.63 -9.22 -4.53
CA VAL A 209 -10.21 -7.88 -4.60
C VAL A 209 -9.12 -6.80 -4.40
N PRO A 210 -8.54 -6.57 -3.23
CA PRO A 210 -7.46 -5.59 -3.11
C PRO A 210 -6.13 -6.08 -3.72
N GLY A 211 -5.91 -7.38 -3.78
CA GLY A 211 -4.70 -7.96 -4.37
C GLY A 211 -4.65 -7.80 -5.87
N LEU A 212 -5.55 -8.43 -6.60
CA LEU A 212 -5.51 -8.46 -8.06
C LEU A 212 -6.26 -7.27 -8.67
N ILE A 213 -7.56 -7.09 -8.34
CA ILE A 213 -8.39 -6.07 -8.99
C ILE A 213 -7.88 -4.66 -8.69
N ALA A 214 -7.59 -4.33 -7.43
CA ALA A 214 -7.10 -2.99 -7.11
C ALA A 214 -5.72 -2.71 -7.72
N THR A 215 -4.84 -3.72 -7.82
CA THR A 215 -3.53 -3.57 -8.46
C THR A 215 -3.67 -3.32 -9.96
N VAL A 216 -4.57 -4.03 -10.64
CA VAL A 216 -4.87 -3.78 -12.06
C VAL A 216 -5.42 -2.37 -12.26
N ILE A 217 -6.37 -1.95 -11.41
CA ILE A 217 -6.92 -0.58 -11.45
C ILE A 217 -5.81 0.45 -11.19
N TRP A 218 -4.87 0.18 -10.26
CA TRP A 218 -3.75 1.06 -9.97
C TRP A 218 -2.85 1.26 -11.19
N PHE A 219 -2.40 0.19 -11.83
CA PHE A 219 -1.57 0.31 -13.03
C PHE A 219 -2.31 0.96 -14.20
N TRP A 220 -3.61 0.68 -14.35
CA TRP A 220 -4.44 1.36 -15.33
C TRP A 220 -4.52 2.88 -15.03
N LEU A 221 -4.79 3.28 -13.79
CA LEU A 221 -4.79 4.68 -13.39
C LEU A 221 -3.44 5.36 -13.64
N VAL A 222 -2.33 4.66 -13.33
CA VAL A 222 -0.98 5.18 -13.58
C VAL A 222 -0.75 5.42 -15.07
N ASN A 223 -1.23 4.56 -15.93
CA ASN A 223 -1.15 4.75 -17.38
C ASN A 223 -1.98 5.92 -17.88
N GLU A 224 -3.23 6.05 -17.40
CA GLU A 224 -4.17 7.06 -17.88
C GLU A 224 -3.84 8.47 -17.39
N ILE A 225 -3.49 8.61 -16.12
CA ILE A 225 -3.34 9.92 -15.47
C ILE A 225 -1.95 10.18 -14.87
N GLY A 226 -1.06 9.19 -14.97
CA GLY A 226 0.29 9.24 -14.39
C GLY A 226 0.33 8.90 -12.90
N ALA A 227 1.49 8.38 -12.45
CA ALA A 227 1.67 7.86 -11.09
C ALA A 227 1.39 8.90 -9.99
N VAL A 228 1.82 10.15 -10.20
CA VAL A 228 1.65 11.24 -9.23
C VAL A 228 0.17 11.58 -9.03
N LYS A 229 -0.61 11.68 -10.12
CA LYS A 229 -2.05 11.92 -10.03
C LYS A 229 -2.79 10.68 -9.49
N ALA A 230 -2.41 9.47 -9.91
CA ALA A 230 -2.98 8.24 -9.39
C ALA A 230 -2.77 8.12 -7.86
N ALA A 231 -1.59 8.50 -7.35
CA ALA A 231 -1.30 8.51 -5.92
C ALA A 231 -2.26 9.39 -5.11
N THR A 232 -2.90 10.39 -5.75
CA THR A 232 -3.84 11.26 -5.05
C THR A 232 -5.07 10.53 -4.53
N PHE A 233 -5.48 9.42 -5.17
CA PHE A 233 -6.62 8.64 -4.68
C PHE A 233 -6.39 8.01 -3.31
N HIS A 234 -5.13 7.87 -2.89
CA HIS A 234 -4.79 7.37 -1.56
C HIS A 234 -5.13 8.37 -0.42
N PHE A 235 -5.47 9.64 -0.73
CA PHE A 235 -5.93 10.57 0.30
C PHE A 235 -7.25 10.14 0.95
N LEU A 236 -8.02 9.30 0.27
CA LEU A 236 -9.26 8.72 0.80
C LEU A 236 -9.01 7.49 1.71
N ASN A 237 -7.79 6.97 1.72
CA ASN A 237 -7.47 5.77 2.51
C ASN A 237 -7.70 5.95 4.02
N PRO A 238 -7.35 7.09 4.67
CA PRO A 238 -7.61 7.24 6.10
C PRO A 238 -9.10 7.17 6.39
N PHE A 239 -9.92 7.81 5.56
CA PHE A 239 -11.37 7.80 5.74
C PHE A 239 -11.94 6.38 5.60
N PHE A 240 -11.68 5.72 4.47
CA PHE A 240 -12.20 4.37 4.24
C PHE A 240 -11.55 3.32 5.15
N GLY A 241 -10.24 3.40 5.37
CA GLY A 241 -9.50 2.43 6.19
C GLY A 241 -9.99 2.45 7.65
N VAL A 242 -10.13 3.63 8.22
CA VAL A 242 -10.64 3.82 9.58
C VAL A 242 -12.11 3.38 9.68
N SER A 243 -12.96 3.81 8.74
CA SER A 243 -14.39 3.46 8.75
C SER A 243 -14.61 1.95 8.61
N ILE A 244 -13.91 1.29 7.71
CA ILE A 244 -14.04 -0.17 7.49
C ILE A 244 -13.52 -0.94 8.72
N ALA A 245 -12.38 -0.55 9.29
CA ALA A 245 -11.81 -1.21 10.47
C ALA A 245 -12.71 -1.03 11.70
N ALA A 246 -13.26 0.17 11.92
CA ALA A 246 -14.19 0.43 13.01
C ALA A 246 -15.47 -0.42 12.91
N VAL A 247 -16.05 -0.53 11.71
CA VAL A 247 -17.30 -1.29 11.50
C VAL A 247 -17.05 -2.80 11.54
N MET A 248 -15.99 -3.30 10.89
CA MET A 248 -15.76 -4.74 10.72
C MET A 248 -14.98 -5.39 11.85
N LEU A 249 -14.04 -4.64 12.47
CA LEU A 249 -13.18 -5.16 13.54
C LEU A 249 -13.54 -4.57 14.91
N SER A 250 -14.53 -3.66 14.98
CA SER A 250 -14.89 -2.93 16.20
C SER A 250 -13.70 -2.23 16.84
N GLU A 251 -12.76 -1.73 16.02
CA GLU A 251 -11.60 -0.99 16.51
C GLU A 251 -12.05 0.33 17.16
N PRO A 252 -11.56 0.63 18.39
CA PRO A 252 -11.93 1.87 19.07
C PRO A 252 -11.27 3.06 18.38
N LEU A 253 -12.07 4.06 18.03
CA LEU A 253 -11.60 5.31 17.44
C LEU A 253 -11.55 6.40 18.51
N GLY A 254 -10.38 7.02 18.70
CA GLY A 254 -10.20 8.18 19.55
C GLY A 254 -10.41 9.50 18.80
N VAL A 255 -10.65 10.56 19.55
CA VAL A 255 -10.72 11.93 18.98
C VAL A 255 -9.43 12.29 18.23
N SER A 256 -8.28 11.80 18.72
CA SER A 256 -6.97 11.96 18.07
C SER A 256 -6.91 11.38 16.65
N ASP A 257 -7.62 10.26 16.40
CA ASP A 257 -7.64 9.65 15.08
C ASP A 257 -8.41 10.51 14.08
N TYR A 258 -9.57 11.03 14.48
CA TYR A 258 -10.36 11.94 13.64
C TYR A 258 -9.62 13.24 13.33
N LEU A 259 -9.00 13.85 14.35
CA LEU A 259 -8.22 15.07 14.18
C LEU A 259 -7.00 14.83 13.28
N GLY A 260 -6.30 13.73 13.51
CA GLY A 260 -5.15 13.37 12.70
C GLY A 260 -5.50 13.06 11.25
N VAL A 261 -6.57 12.31 10.99
CA VAL A 261 -7.10 12.06 9.63
C VAL A 261 -7.43 13.37 8.94
N LEU A 262 -8.08 14.32 9.63
CA LEU A 262 -8.41 15.63 9.08
C LEU A 262 -7.15 16.42 8.70
N ILE A 263 -6.16 16.49 9.61
CA ILE A 263 -4.89 17.21 9.39
C ILE A 263 -4.10 16.59 8.23
N VAL A 264 -3.98 15.25 8.19
CA VAL A 264 -3.29 14.54 7.10
C VAL A 264 -4.01 14.82 5.76
N THR A 265 -5.33 14.75 5.74
CA THR A 265 -6.13 15.01 4.54
C THR A 265 -5.93 16.43 4.03
N ILE A 266 -5.96 17.44 4.90
CA ILE A 266 -5.67 18.83 4.54
C ILE A 266 -4.25 18.95 3.95
N GLY A 267 -3.25 18.37 4.59
CA GLY A 267 -1.88 18.38 4.10
C GLY A 267 -1.75 17.79 2.68
N ILE A 268 -2.38 16.65 2.46
CA ILE A 268 -2.39 16.00 1.13
C ILE A 268 -3.08 16.87 0.09
N LEU A 269 -4.24 17.45 0.41
CA LEU A 269 -4.97 18.33 -0.50
C LEU A 269 -4.14 19.56 -0.90
N LEU A 270 -3.44 20.19 0.05
CA LEU A 270 -2.57 21.34 -0.23
C LEU A 270 -1.40 20.96 -1.16
N VAL A 271 -0.77 19.80 -0.94
CA VAL A 271 0.28 19.29 -1.84
C VAL A 271 -0.24 19.07 -3.26
N GLN A 272 -1.45 18.52 -3.38
CA GLN A 272 -2.03 18.17 -4.68
C GLN A 272 -2.49 19.37 -5.46
N THR A 273 -3.18 20.30 -4.81
CA THR A 273 -3.64 21.54 -5.47
C THR A 273 -2.47 22.42 -5.89
N SER A 274 -1.37 22.39 -5.13
CA SER A 274 -0.15 23.13 -5.47
C SER A 274 0.55 22.64 -6.75
N LYS A 275 0.39 21.38 -7.12
CA LYS A 275 0.99 20.79 -8.33
C LYS A 275 0.22 21.11 -9.61
N GLN A 276 -1.01 21.56 -9.49
CA GLN A 276 -1.85 21.90 -10.66
C GLN A 276 -1.58 23.32 -11.19
N SER A 277 -0.85 24.15 -10.44
CA SER A 277 -0.56 25.55 -10.79
C SER A 277 0.83 25.77 -11.41
N SER A 278 1.56 24.74 -11.75
CA SER A 278 2.88 24.75 -12.41
C SER A 278 2.84 23.97 -13.72
#